data_01548f52fa42a308c244e1603b8487d9
#
_entry.id   01548f52fa42a308c244e1603b8487d9
#
_cell.length_a   1.000
_cell.length_b   1.000
_cell.length_c   1.000
_cell.angle_alpha   90.00
_cell.angle_beta   90.00
_cell.angle_gamma   90.00
#
_symmetry.space_group_name_H-M   'P 1'
#
loop_
_entity.id
_entity.type
_entity.pdbx_description
1 polymer ?
#
loop_
_entity_poly.entity_id
_entity_poly.type
_entity_poly.pdbx_seq_one_letter_code
_entity_poly.pdbx_strand_id
1 'polypeptide(L)'
;MAITTRQYFQLIQDTAASVTRSHANWTSFLRTVARLYPYRFPDQLAIHAQRPDATACTSYDKWNEQHHRYVKRGSKGIALLDDSQATPRLRYVFDVSDTASPQQLPAPQPWTVQESQHADLGQALEASYFIPVGYGLVPQLEALAVQAALDYWSNFRYDILGIVDGSMLEEYDEAEVGALFTQALSASVA
;
A
#
# COMPACT_ATOMS: atom_id res chain seq x y z
N MET A 1 -12.31 -17.11 -15.18
CA MET A 1 -13.15 -17.75 -14.14
C MET A 1 -13.09 -16.86 -12.91
N ALA A 2 -14.22 -16.57 -12.28
CA ALA A 2 -14.25 -15.80 -11.03
C ALA A 2 -13.64 -16.64 -9.89
N ILE A 3 -12.84 -16.03 -9.03
CA ILE A 3 -12.25 -16.72 -7.88
C ILE A 3 -13.32 -16.87 -6.77
N THR A 4 -13.21 -17.92 -5.97
CA THR A 4 -14.02 -18.12 -4.77
C THR A 4 -13.41 -17.38 -3.57
N THR A 5 -14.20 -17.14 -2.51
CA THR A 5 -13.69 -16.53 -1.27
C THR A 5 -12.52 -17.35 -0.67
N ARG A 6 -12.57 -18.67 -0.73
CA ARG A 6 -11.48 -19.53 -0.28
C ARG A 6 -10.19 -19.30 -1.09
N GLN A 7 -10.33 -19.24 -2.42
CA GLN A 7 -9.18 -18.95 -3.30
C GLN A 7 -8.62 -17.55 -3.09
N TYR A 8 -9.48 -16.59 -2.74
CA TYR A 8 -9.05 -15.24 -2.38
C TYR A 8 -8.16 -15.26 -1.13
N PHE A 9 -8.57 -15.92 -0.05
CA PHE A 9 -7.75 -16.00 1.16
C PHE A 9 -6.42 -16.73 0.92
N GLN A 10 -6.42 -17.80 0.14
CA GLN A 10 -5.19 -18.48 -0.25
C GLN A 10 -4.26 -17.55 -1.04
N LEU A 11 -4.80 -16.80 -2.01
CA LEU A 11 -4.05 -15.83 -2.78
C LEU A 11 -3.38 -14.76 -1.88
N ILE A 12 -4.10 -14.25 -0.88
CA ILE A 12 -3.55 -13.27 0.07
C ILE A 12 -2.39 -13.86 0.87
N GLN A 13 -2.55 -15.07 1.41
CA GLN A 13 -1.50 -15.74 2.18
C GLN A 13 -0.25 -15.99 1.33
N ASP A 14 -0.42 -16.54 0.13
CA ASP A 14 0.68 -16.83 -0.79
C ASP A 14 1.41 -15.54 -1.21
N THR A 15 0.64 -14.46 -1.42
CA THR A 15 1.20 -13.17 -1.79
C THR A 15 1.96 -12.54 -0.63
N ALA A 16 1.41 -12.56 0.58
CA ALA A 16 2.10 -12.09 1.78
C ALA A 16 3.45 -12.80 1.96
N ALA A 17 3.47 -14.13 1.84
CA ALA A 17 4.69 -14.91 1.89
C ALA A 17 5.65 -14.59 0.71
N SER A 18 5.14 -14.26 -0.46
CA SER A 18 5.95 -13.95 -1.64
C SER A 18 6.60 -12.58 -1.55
N VAL A 19 5.86 -11.55 -1.13
CA VAL A 19 6.38 -10.17 -1.10
C VAL A 19 7.51 -10.00 -0.08
N THR A 20 7.53 -10.83 0.98
CA THR A 20 8.57 -10.80 2.01
C THR A 20 9.82 -11.63 1.68
N ARG A 21 9.82 -12.41 0.59
CA ARG A 21 10.94 -13.31 0.24
C ARG A 21 12.17 -12.60 -0.28
N SER A 22 12.04 -11.43 -0.87
CA SER A 22 13.19 -10.71 -1.43
C SER A 22 12.94 -9.20 -1.43
N HIS A 23 14.03 -8.44 -1.39
CA HIS A 23 14.00 -6.99 -1.55
C HIS A 23 13.27 -6.56 -2.84
N ALA A 24 13.49 -7.26 -3.96
CA ALA A 24 12.82 -6.94 -5.23
C ALA A 24 11.30 -7.10 -5.16
N ASN A 25 10.81 -8.18 -4.54
CA ASN A 25 9.38 -8.41 -4.34
C ASN A 25 8.77 -7.35 -3.41
N TRP A 26 9.47 -7.06 -2.30
CA TRP A 26 9.05 -6.04 -1.35
C TRP A 26 8.96 -4.66 -2.01
N THR A 27 9.99 -4.23 -2.71
CA THR A 27 10.00 -2.96 -3.46
C THR A 27 8.89 -2.90 -4.53
N SER A 28 8.63 -4.01 -5.23
CA SER A 28 7.53 -4.09 -6.19
C SER A 28 6.17 -3.88 -5.53
N PHE A 29 5.97 -4.50 -4.36
CA PHE A 29 4.76 -4.32 -3.56
C PHE A 29 4.60 -2.88 -3.06
N LEU A 30 5.66 -2.27 -2.52
CA LEU A 30 5.64 -0.87 -2.06
C LEU A 30 5.26 0.11 -3.17
N ARG A 31 5.72 -0.12 -4.40
CA ARG A 31 5.28 0.69 -5.56
C ARG A 31 3.77 0.56 -5.83
N THR A 32 3.20 -0.61 -5.59
CA THR A 32 1.74 -0.79 -5.67
C THR A 32 1.03 -0.05 -4.54
N VAL A 33 1.53 -0.16 -3.31
CA VAL A 33 1.01 0.55 -2.14
C VAL A 33 1.00 2.07 -2.36
N ALA A 34 2.11 2.62 -2.84
CA ALA A 34 2.25 4.05 -3.10
C ALA A 34 1.20 4.57 -4.12
N ARG A 35 0.89 3.80 -5.17
CA ARG A 35 -0.14 4.17 -6.16
C ARG A 35 -1.56 4.01 -5.63
N LEU A 36 -1.76 3.01 -4.76
CA LEU A 36 -3.07 2.59 -4.26
C LEU A 36 -3.28 2.94 -2.77
N TYR A 37 -2.62 4.00 -2.30
CA TYR A 37 -2.66 4.45 -0.90
C TYR A 37 -4.08 4.62 -0.31
N PRO A 38 -5.16 4.93 -1.08
CA PRO A 38 -6.50 5.01 -0.50
C PRO A 38 -7.10 3.65 -0.14
N TYR A 39 -6.49 2.56 -0.59
CA TYR A 39 -6.93 1.21 -0.25
C TYR A 39 -6.33 0.74 1.07
N ARG A 40 -7.08 -0.06 1.84
CA ARG A 40 -6.56 -0.73 3.03
C ARG A 40 -5.49 -1.75 2.64
N PHE A 41 -4.57 -2.03 3.53
CA PHE A 41 -3.45 -2.96 3.29
C PHE A 41 -3.88 -4.32 2.69
N PRO A 42 -4.93 -5.03 3.19
CA PRO A 42 -5.37 -6.28 2.58
C PRO A 42 -5.84 -6.11 1.12
N ASP A 43 -6.49 -5.00 0.80
CA ASP A 43 -6.92 -4.68 -0.56
C ASP A 43 -5.73 -4.39 -1.47
N GLN A 44 -4.73 -3.64 -0.98
CA GLN A 44 -3.48 -3.37 -1.72
C GLN A 44 -2.75 -4.67 -2.06
N LEU A 45 -2.67 -5.60 -1.09
CA LEU A 45 -2.06 -6.90 -1.29
C LEU A 45 -2.84 -7.74 -2.32
N ALA A 46 -4.18 -7.72 -2.25
CA ALA A 46 -5.04 -8.39 -3.20
C ALA A 46 -4.91 -7.83 -4.62
N ILE A 47 -4.82 -6.50 -4.76
CA ILE A 47 -4.62 -5.86 -6.06
C ILE A 47 -3.23 -6.21 -6.60
N HIS A 48 -2.19 -6.10 -5.77
CA HIS A 48 -0.83 -6.47 -6.18
C HIS A 48 -0.74 -7.90 -6.67
N ALA A 49 -1.38 -8.85 -5.98
CA ALA A 49 -1.41 -10.26 -6.36
C ALA A 49 -2.03 -10.50 -7.74
N GLN A 50 -3.08 -9.76 -8.08
CA GLN A 50 -3.85 -9.97 -9.30
C GLN A 50 -3.40 -9.05 -10.44
N ARG A 51 -2.86 -7.87 -10.09
CA ARG A 51 -2.44 -6.84 -11.05
C ARG A 51 -1.41 -5.89 -10.44
N PRO A 52 -0.13 -6.29 -10.40
CA PRO A 52 0.94 -5.51 -9.76
C PRO A 52 1.22 -4.16 -10.45
N ASP A 53 0.81 -3.99 -11.71
CA ASP A 53 0.92 -2.78 -12.52
C ASP A 53 -0.29 -1.83 -12.40
N ALA A 54 -1.30 -2.18 -11.60
CA ALA A 54 -2.47 -1.32 -11.37
C ALA A 54 -2.08 0.07 -10.89
N THR A 55 -2.75 1.09 -11.43
CA THR A 55 -2.46 2.50 -11.14
C THR A 55 -3.60 3.21 -10.44
N ALA A 56 -4.84 3.02 -10.90
CA ALA A 56 -6.02 3.63 -10.31
C ALA A 56 -7.21 2.67 -10.46
N CYS A 57 -7.67 2.15 -9.34
CA CYS A 57 -8.75 1.16 -9.30
C CYS A 57 -10.01 1.75 -8.70
N THR A 58 -11.17 1.40 -9.24
CA THR A 58 -12.46 1.61 -8.59
C THR A 58 -13.52 0.66 -9.14
N SER A 59 -14.73 0.68 -8.53
CA SER A 59 -15.85 -0.16 -8.97
C SER A 59 -16.35 0.22 -10.38
N TYR A 60 -17.05 -0.73 -11.00
CA TYR A 60 -17.69 -0.50 -12.31
C TYR A 60 -18.60 0.74 -12.30
N ASP A 61 -19.44 0.85 -11.27
CA ASP A 61 -20.40 1.96 -11.16
C ASP A 61 -19.70 3.30 -11.01
N LYS A 62 -18.64 3.40 -10.20
CA LYS A 62 -17.87 4.63 -10.06
C LYS A 62 -17.15 5.03 -11.34
N TRP A 63 -16.66 4.06 -12.13
CA TRP A 63 -16.09 4.38 -13.43
C TRP A 63 -17.12 5.04 -14.35
N ASN A 64 -18.36 4.53 -14.37
CA ASN A 64 -19.42 5.11 -15.22
C ASN A 64 -19.93 6.45 -14.67
N GLU A 65 -20.28 6.51 -13.40
CA GLU A 65 -21.05 7.63 -12.82
C GLU A 65 -20.16 8.83 -12.48
N GLN A 66 -18.96 8.58 -11.92
CA GLN A 66 -18.08 9.66 -11.44
C GLN A 66 -16.99 10.04 -12.44
N HIS A 67 -16.47 9.06 -13.18
CA HIS A 67 -15.36 9.29 -14.10
C HIS A 67 -15.78 9.34 -15.57
N HIS A 68 -17.06 9.09 -15.90
CA HIS A 68 -17.58 9.05 -17.26
C HIS A 68 -16.78 8.13 -18.19
N ARG A 69 -16.37 6.99 -17.64
CA ARG A 69 -15.59 5.95 -18.33
C ARG A 69 -16.34 4.62 -18.23
N TYR A 70 -16.26 3.83 -19.27
CA TYR A 70 -16.80 2.47 -19.27
C TYR A 70 -15.67 1.44 -19.19
N VAL A 71 -15.94 0.34 -18.52
CA VAL A 71 -15.03 -0.81 -18.50
C VAL A 71 -15.12 -1.54 -19.83
N LYS A 72 -13.97 -1.76 -20.47
CA LYS A 72 -13.88 -2.44 -21.77
C LYS A 72 -14.40 -3.86 -21.66
N ARG A 73 -15.07 -4.33 -22.73
CA ARG A 73 -15.54 -5.71 -22.80
C ARG A 73 -14.38 -6.69 -22.71
N GLY A 74 -14.51 -7.70 -21.84
CA GLY A 74 -13.47 -8.71 -21.62
C GLY A 74 -12.44 -8.37 -20.56
N SER A 75 -12.50 -7.16 -19.96
CA SER A 75 -11.66 -6.81 -18.80
C SER A 75 -11.96 -7.73 -17.64
N LYS A 76 -10.90 -8.12 -16.91
CA LYS A 76 -11.01 -8.94 -15.70
C LYS A 76 -11.05 -8.04 -14.48
N GLY A 77 -12.12 -8.14 -13.69
CA GLY A 77 -12.20 -7.45 -12.41
C GLY A 77 -11.20 -8.02 -11.41
N ILE A 78 -10.60 -7.16 -10.63
CA ILE A 78 -9.75 -7.49 -9.49
C ILE A 78 -10.67 -7.76 -8.31
N ALA A 79 -10.59 -8.96 -7.74
CA ALA A 79 -11.42 -9.35 -6.61
C ALA A 79 -10.87 -8.78 -5.30
N LEU A 80 -11.74 -8.14 -4.53
CA LEU A 80 -11.46 -7.64 -3.19
C LEU A 80 -12.50 -8.21 -2.21
N LEU A 81 -12.16 -8.27 -0.94
CA LEU A 81 -13.09 -8.69 0.09
C LEU A 81 -14.00 -7.52 0.50
N ASP A 82 -15.30 -7.75 0.52
CA ASP A 82 -16.28 -6.88 1.15
C ASP A 82 -16.69 -7.54 2.47
N ASP A 83 -16.21 -6.97 3.56
CA ASP A 83 -16.45 -7.38 4.94
C ASP A 83 -17.48 -6.50 5.66
N SER A 84 -18.18 -5.65 4.92
CA SER A 84 -19.21 -4.74 5.47
C SER A 84 -20.47 -5.45 5.98
N GLN A 85 -20.64 -6.74 5.63
CA GLN A 85 -21.75 -7.55 6.03
C GLN A 85 -21.33 -8.77 6.85
N ALA A 86 -22.26 -9.37 7.59
CA ALA A 86 -22.01 -10.56 8.43
C ALA A 86 -21.40 -11.74 7.64
N THR A 87 -21.71 -11.86 6.35
CA THR A 87 -21.12 -12.86 5.47
C THR A 87 -20.21 -12.15 4.46
N PRO A 88 -18.89 -12.34 4.53
CA PRO A 88 -17.94 -11.73 3.58
C PRO A 88 -18.24 -12.15 2.13
N ARG A 89 -18.19 -11.19 1.22
CA ARG A 89 -18.42 -11.38 -0.22
C ARG A 89 -17.26 -10.81 -1.02
N LEU A 90 -17.11 -11.26 -2.25
CA LEU A 90 -16.17 -10.64 -3.18
C LEU A 90 -16.85 -9.49 -3.93
N ARG A 91 -16.21 -8.34 -3.92
CA ARG A 91 -16.48 -7.19 -4.80
C ARG A 91 -15.40 -7.09 -5.85
N TYR A 92 -15.68 -6.42 -6.94
CA TYR A 92 -14.72 -6.29 -8.04
C TYR A 92 -14.43 -4.83 -8.34
N VAL A 93 -13.16 -4.54 -8.53
CA VAL A 93 -12.69 -3.25 -9.02
C VAL A 93 -11.95 -3.45 -10.35
N PHE A 94 -11.82 -2.37 -11.11
CA PHE A 94 -11.17 -2.35 -12.42
C PHE A 94 -10.13 -1.25 -12.43
N ASP A 95 -8.98 -1.53 -12.99
CA ASP A 95 -7.94 -0.53 -13.19
C ASP A 95 -8.31 0.45 -14.33
N VAL A 96 -7.82 1.67 -14.27
CA VAL A 96 -8.05 2.71 -15.27
C VAL A 96 -7.65 2.26 -16.68
N SER A 97 -6.65 1.43 -16.82
CA SER A 97 -6.19 0.89 -18.12
C SER A 97 -7.23 -0.05 -18.78
N ASP A 98 -8.12 -0.63 -17.96
CA ASP A 98 -9.26 -1.43 -18.44
C ASP A 98 -10.45 -0.57 -18.88
N THR A 99 -10.35 0.74 -18.81
CA THR A 99 -11.45 1.64 -19.10
C THR A 99 -11.21 2.46 -20.37
N ALA A 100 -12.29 2.99 -20.93
CA ALA A 100 -12.24 3.97 -21.99
C ALA A 100 -13.29 5.06 -21.77
N SER A 101 -13.05 6.25 -22.31
CA SER A 101 -14.00 7.37 -22.29
C SER A 101 -14.58 7.57 -23.68
N PRO A 102 -15.92 7.61 -23.82
CA PRO A 102 -16.55 7.95 -25.10
C PRO A 102 -16.19 9.37 -25.56
N GLN A 103 -15.91 10.25 -24.61
CA GLN A 103 -15.58 11.66 -24.85
C GLN A 103 -14.07 11.89 -24.99
N GLN A 104 -13.26 10.83 -25.02
CA GLN A 104 -11.80 10.91 -25.06
C GLN A 104 -11.18 11.73 -23.93
N LEU A 105 -11.86 11.80 -22.78
CA LEU A 105 -11.33 12.48 -21.61
C LEU A 105 -10.03 11.79 -21.15
N PRO A 106 -9.06 12.58 -20.67
CA PRO A 106 -7.82 12.00 -20.12
C PRO A 106 -8.13 11.02 -19.00
N ALA A 107 -7.30 10.00 -18.88
CA ALA A 107 -7.42 9.05 -17.78
C ALA A 107 -7.14 9.76 -16.46
N PRO A 108 -7.91 9.48 -15.39
CA PRO A 108 -7.55 9.94 -14.07
C PRO A 108 -6.13 9.52 -13.71
N GLN A 109 -5.33 10.45 -13.25
CA GLN A 109 -3.98 10.19 -12.79
C GLN A 109 -3.98 10.09 -11.27
N PRO A 110 -3.14 9.23 -10.67
CA PRO A 110 -2.87 9.29 -9.23
C PRO A 110 -2.45 10.71 -8.84
N TRP A 111 -2.92 11.16 -7.69
CA TRP A 111 -2.43 12.43 -7.16
C TRP A 111 -0.93 12.33 -6.87
N THR A 112 -0.19 13.32 -7.29
CA THR A 112 1.24 13.44 -7.03
C THR A 112 1.53 14.81 -6.44
N VAL A 113 2.43 14.83 -5.47
CA VAL A 113 2.91 16.09 -4.89
C VAL A 113 3.63 16.90 -5.96
N GLN A 114 3.23 18.16 -6.11
CA GLN A 114 3.88 19.09 -7.01
C GLN A 114 4.95 19.88 -6.24
N GLU A 115 6.04 20.27 -6.90
CA GLU A 115 7.13 21.03 -6.28
C GLU A 115 6.62 22.32 -5.61
N SER A 116 5.64 22.99 -6.22
CA SER A 116 4.99 24.18 -5.65
C SER A 116 4.29 23.95 -4.31
N GLN A 117 3.99 22.71 -3.96
CA GLN A 117 3.32 22.32 -2.72
C GLN A 117 4.31 21.92 -1.61
N HIS A 118 5.61 21.78 -1.93
CA HIS A 118 6.61 21.28 -0.97
C HIS A 118 6.71 22.15 0.28
N ALA A 119 6.68 23.47 0.13
CA ALA A 119 6.79 24.39 1.26
C ALA A 119 5.60 24.26 2.22
N ASP A 120 4.38 24.26 1.67
CA ASP A 120 3.15 24.15 2.45
C ASP A 120 3.04 22.79 3.16
N LEU A 121 3.41 21.72 2.45
CA LEU A 121 3.45 20.38 3.02
C LEU A 121 4.50 20.27 4.13
N GLY A 122 5.69 20.84 3.91
CA GLY A 122 6.74 20.86 4.93
C GLY A 122 6.30 21.57 6.20
N GLN A 123 5.63 22.72 6.09
CA GLN A 123 5.07 23.44 7.24
C GLN A 123 3.95 22.64 7.93
N ALA A 124 3.09 21.97 7.18
CA ALA A 124 2.05 21.12 7.73
C ALA A 124 2.63 19.92 8.50
N LEU A 125 3.70 19.31 7.99
CA LEU A 125 4.40 18.21 8.68
C LEU A 125 5.09 18.70 9.97
N GLU A 126 5.73 19.87 9.95
CA GLU A 126 6.31 20.47 11.16
C GLU A 126 5.26 20.74 12.23
N ALA A 127 4.13 21.33 11.83
CA ALA A 127 3.04 21.63 12.75
C ALA A 127 2.37 20.39 13.33
N SER A 128 2.28 19.29 12.55
CA SER A 128 1.56 18.07 12.95
C SER A 128 2.44 17.06 13.68
N TYR A 129 3.71 16.97 13.32
CA TYR A 129 4.63 15.91 13.79
C TYR A 129 5.89 16.46 14.44
N PHE A 130 6.02 17.79 14.58
CA PHE A 130 7.18 18.46 15.17
C PHE A 130 8.52 18.14 14.47
N ILE A 131 8.48 17.81 13.19
CA ILE A 131 9.66 17.53 12.37
C ILE A 131 10.05 18.81 11.66
N PRO A 132 11.21 19.43 11.98
CA PRO A 132 11.59 20.73 11.44
C PRO A 132 11.65 20.76 9.92
N VAL A 133 11.22 21.86 9.32
CA VAL A 133 11.46 22.17 7.91
C VAL A 133 12.97 22.43 7.76
N GLY A 134 13.71 21.40 7.37
CA GLY A 134 15.16 21.48 7.21
C GLY A 134 15.57 21.62 5.75
N TYR A 135 16.18 20.57 5.21
CA TYR A 135 16.76 20.56 3.87
C TYR A 135 15.75 20.24 2.74
N GLY A 136 14.45 20.33 3.00
CA GLY A 136 13.37 20.08 2.03
C GLY A 136 12.43 18.96 2.44
N LEU A 137 11.39 18.73 1.61
CA LEU A 137 10.32 17.80 1.91
C LEU A 137 10.76 16.34 2.03
N VAL A 138 11.68 15.89 1.17
CA VAL A 138 12.13 14.47 1.18
C VAL A 138 12.86 14.13 2.48
N PRO A 139 13.90 14.85 2.92
CA PRO A 139 14.52 14.60 4.22
C PRO A 139 13.56 14.69 5.41
N GLN A 140 12.54 15.55 5.33
CA GLN A 140 11.51 15.68 6.35
C GLN A 140 10.61 14.42 6.41
N LEU A 141 10.24 13.87 5.25
CA LEU A 141 9.51 12.61 5.16
C LEU A 141 10.33 11.41 5.64
N GLU A 142 11.64 11.38 5.33
CA GLU A 142 12.57 10.36 5.86
C GLU A 142 12.66 10.43 7.39
N ALA A 143 12.77 11.63 7.96
CA ALA A 143 12.76 11.82 9.41
C ALA A 143 11.43 11.36 10.04
N LEU A 144 10.29 11.66 9.40
CA LEU A 144 8.98 11.17 9.83
C LEU A 144 8.90 9.64 9.78
N ALA A 145 9.42 9.02 8.74
CA ALA A 145 9.46 7.57 8.61
C ALA A 145 10.27 6.90 9.73
N VAL A 146 11.41 7.48 10.09
CA VAL A 146 12.23 7.01 11.23
C VAL A 146 11.46 7.17 12.53
N GLN A 147 10.85 8.33 12.77
CA GLN A 147 10.04 8.57 13.98
C GLN A 147 8.91 7.55 14.11
N ALA A 148 8.15 7.34 13.04
CA ALA A 148 7.05 6.38 13.02
C ALA A 148 7.54 4.93 13.28
N ALA A 149 8.71 4.56 12.75
CA ALA A 149 9.31 3.25 12.98
C ALA A 149 9.74 3.05 14.45
N LEU A 150 10.33 4.07 15.07
CA LEU A 150 10.70 4.06 16.48
C LEU A 150 9.47 3.99 17.40
N ASP A 151 8.44 4.76 17.09
CA ASP A 151 7.18 4.74 17.83
C ASP A 151 6.51 3.37 17.74
N TYR A 152 6.52 2.78 16.56
CA TYR A 152 5.97 1.43 16.36
C TYR A 152 6.75 0.38 17.14
N TRP A 153 8.09 0.42 17.09
CA TRP A 153 8.93 -0.47 17.87
C TRP A 153 8.66 -0.33 19.38
N SER A 154 8.60 0.88 19.88
CA SER A 154 8.34 1.16 21.30
C SER A 154 7.01 0.57 21.80
N ASN A 155 5.98 0.59 20.95
CA ASN A 155 4.64 0.13 21.31
C ASN A 155 4.45 -1.39 21.12
N PHE A 156 5.13 -2.01 20.16
CA PHE A 156 4.87 -3.39 19.73
C PHE A 156 6.09 -4.32 19.82
N ARG A 157 7.19 -3.90 20.47
CA ARG A 157 8.43 -4.69 20.49
C ARG A 157 8.27 -6.12 20.99
N TYR A 158 7.43 -6.35 21.99
CA TYR A 158 7.21 -7.70 22.52
C TYR A 158 6.49 -8.62 21.54
N ASP A 159 5.55 -8.09 20.76
CA ASP A 159 4.88 -8.83 19.70
C ASP A 159 5.86 -9.16 18.57
N ILE A 160 6.73 -8.21 18.23
CA ILE A 160 7.76 -8.37 17.21
C ILE A 160 8.80 -9.42 17.66
N LEU A 161 9.28 -9.34 18.89
CA LEU A 161 10.21 -10.31 19.44
C LEU A 161 9.61 -11.72 19.49
N GLY A 162 8.32 -11.85 19.79
CA GLY A 162 7.62 -13.13 19.76
C GLY A 162 7.53 -13.75 18.35
N ILE A 163 7.58 -12.93 17.28
CA ILE A 163 7.64 -13.41 15.90
C ILE A 163 9.08 -13.81 15.50
N VAL A 164 10.08 -13.22 16.15
CA VAL A 164 11.51 -13.49 15.90
C VAL A 164 11.92 -14.87 16.43
N ASP A 165 11.29 -15.37 17.50
CA ASP A 165 11.53 -16.69 18.06
C ASP A 165 11.39 -17.78 16.97
N GLY A 166 12.40 -18.64 16.86
CA GLY A 166 12.48 -19.70 15.84
C GLY A 166 12.80 -19.18 14.42
N SER A 167 13.13 -17.91 14.27
CA SER A 167 13.57 -17.32 12.99
C SER A 167 15.10 -17.25 12.92
N MET A 168 15.62 -16.82 11.75
CA MET A 168 17.05 -16.55 11.57
C MET A 168 17.56 -15.37 12.41
N LEU A 169 16.69 -14.60 13.02
CA LEU A 169 17.03 -13.45 13.87
C LEU A 169 17.05 -13.81 15.37
N GLU A 170 16.81 -15.07 15.74
CA GLU A 170 16.78 -15.53 17.13
C GLU A 170 18.15 -15.35 17.86
N GLU A 171 19.25 -15.32 17.10
CA GLU A 171 20.59 -15.11 17.64
C GLU A 171 20.92 -13.63 17.96
N TYR A 172 20.05 -12.69 17.52
CA TYR A 172 20.23 -11.26 17.73
C TYR A 172 19.62 -10.83 19.06
N ASP A 173 20.25 -9.87 19.75
CA ASP A 173 19.66 -9.28 20.94
C ASP A 173 18.52 -8.29 20.62
N GLU A 174 17.77 -7.88 21.65
CA GLU A 174 16.63 -6.97 21.49
C GLU A 174 17.02 -5.64 20.80
N ALA A 175 18.20 -5.10 21.10
CA ALA A 175 18.66 -3.85 20.52
C ALA A 175 19.01 -4.01 19.03
N GLU A 176 19.64 -5.11 18.67
CA GLU A 176 19.96 -5.45 17.28
C GLU A 176 18.70 -5.69 16.45
N VAL A 177 17.75 -6.46 16.98
CA VAL A 177 16.45 -6.69 16.33
C VAL A 177 15.72 -5.36 16.15
N GLY A 178 15.70 -4.49 17.18
CA GLY A 178 15.10 -3.17 17.14
C GLY A 178 15.72 -2.27 16.08
N ALA A 179 17.04 -2.29 15.95
CA ALA A 179 17.75 -1.51 14.93
C ALA A 179 17.42 -1.99 13.51
N LEU A 180 17.46 -3.30 13.28
CA LEU A 180 17.10 -3.90 11.98
C LEU A 180 15.65 -3.63 11.61
N PHE A 181 14.73 -3.79 12.55
CA PHE A 181 13.32 -3.53 12.35
C PHE A 181 13.06 -2.05 11.99
N THR A 182 13.62 -1.12 12.78
CA THR A 182 13.47 0.31 12.56
C THR A 182 14.03 0.72 11.21
N GLN A 183 15.21 0.21 10.83
CA GLN A 183 15.80 0.45 9.53
C GLN A 183 14.94 -0.07 8.38
N ALA A 184 14.46 -1.30 8.47
CA ALA A 184 13.62 -1.90 7.43
C ALA A 184 12.28 -1.16 7.29
N LEU A 185 11.64 -0.80 8.40
CA LEU A 185 10.36 -0.10 8.38
C LEU A 185 10.50 1.33 7.85
N SER A 186 11.48 2.10 8.33
CA SER A 186 11.71 3.46 7.85
C SER A 186 12.03 3.52 6.37
N ALA A 187 12.90 2.61 5.88
CA ALA A 187 13.21 2.49 4.45
C ALA A 187 12.00 2.04 3.59
N SER A 188 10.98 1.45 4.21
CA SER A 188 9.76 1.02 3.50
C SER A 188 8.71 2.13 3.41
N VAL A 189 8.81 3.15 4.26
CA VAL A 189 7.88 4.30 4.32
C VAL A 189 8.41 5.49 3.54
N ALA A 190 9.72 5.69 3.52
CA ALA A 190 10.41 6.74 2.77
C ALA A 190 10.44 6.43 1.26
#